data_28f30e137111f6377c73f40874ccb821
#
_entry.id   28f30e137111f6377c73f40874ccb821
#
_cell.length_a   1.000
_cell.length_b   1.000
_cell.length_c   1.000
_cell.angle_alpha   90.00
_cell.angle_beta   90.00
_cell.angle_gamma   90.00
#
_symmetry.space_group_name_H-M   'P 1'
#
loop_
_entity.id
_entity.type
_entity.pdbx_description
1 polymer ?
#
loop_
_entity_poly.entity_id
_entity_poly.type
_entity_poly.pdbx_seq_one_letter_code
_entity_poly.pdbx_strand_id
1 'polypeptide(L)'
;MIFPHHLFCNADKYKRLLIARRRCSPIIQHYYSSEYPKYFRYAERMLNCSPELNLRLTTNITLEGVSGKVLIENAQWCHVRQCAMCQLAKASKQRAILFKAFANLDLTQKSYAFLTLTHRNRPLNELRDSLSEMTRAWHKLSRRRTFPVTGFLRSMEVTMQLERRPEDKKKNTGLPVRATDGQLMAHPHFHILLEMEPGYFDNMKKTEWWVKEWQSALGCDYGPTVHIKKIRPGSDGDFNKAILETVKYTVKPEDFGNGEHSAEWLYGITEQLHGLRSLAVGGSIAKLCSQKTLNKIADTGNDDDEESQSGHLIKLTWDDTANIWKVRDC
;
A
#
# COMPACT_ATOMS: atom_id res chain seq x y z
N MET A 1 -11.13 12.57 -35.73
CA MET A 1 -9.79 12.96 -35.22
C MET A 1 -9.19 11.72 -34.63
N ILE A 2 -8.21 11.10 -35.29
CA ILE A 2 -7.58 9.84 -34.83
C ILE A 2 -6.71 10.22 -33.63
N PHE A 3 -7.17 9.91 -32.45
CA PHE A 3 -6.36 10.07 -31.22
C PHE A 3 -5.14 9.17 -31.32
N PRO A 4 -3.94 9.68 -31.08
CA PRO A 4 -2.75 8.86 -31.14
C PRO A 4 -2.76 7.86 -29.98
N HIS A 5 -3.22 6.65 -30.28
CA HIS A 5 -3.25 5.49 -29.37
C HIS A 5 -1.90 5.29 -28.65
N HIS A 6 -0.78 5.67 -29.28
CA HIS A 6 0.56 5.58 -28.74
C HIS A 6 0.82 6.54 -27.55
N LEU A 7 0.19 7.73 -27.49
CA LEU A 7 0.34 8.65 -26.36
C LEU A 7 -0.34 8.11 -25.09
N PHE A 8 -1.47 7.45 -25.28
CA PHE A 8 -2.23 6.85 -24.19
C PHE A 8 -1.54 5.60 -23.64
N CYS A 9 -1.07 4.71 -24.50
CA CYS A 9 -0.36 3.48 -24.10
C CYS A 9 0.95 3.74 -23.36
N ASN A 10 1.53 4.93 -23.50
CA ASN A 10 2.74 5.34 -22.80
C ASN A 10 2.50 6.04 -21.46
N ALA A 11 1.24 6.42 -21.14
CA ALA A 11 0.93 7.04 -19.86
C ALA A 11 1.20 6.08 -18.70
N ASP A 12 2.01 6.51 -17.74
CA ASP A 12 2.41 5.70 -16.57
C ASP A 12 1.22 5.10 -15.83
N LYS A 13 0.11 5.83 -15.75
CA LYS A 13 -1.11 5.38 -15.07
C LYS A 13 -1.75 4.20 -15.80
N TYR A 14 -1.85 4.25 -17.13
CA TYR A 14 -2.37 3.14 -17.91
C TYR A 14 -1.49 1.89 -17.78
N LYS A 15 -0.17 2.03 -17.85
CA LYS A 15 0.76 0.91 -17.64
C LYS A 15 0.57 0.27 -16.26
N ARG A 16 0.41 1.08 -15.22
CA ARG A 16 0.17 0.57 -13.85
C ARG A 16 -1.16 -0.17 -13.74
N LEU A 17 -2.22 0.36 -14.35
CA LEU A 17 -3.53 -0.31 -14.39
C LEU A 17 -3.44 -1.64 -15.14
N LEU A 18 -2.78 -1.67 -16.29
CA LEU A 18 -2.56 -2.88 -17.09
C LEU A 18 -1.82 -3.95 -16.30
N ILE A 19 -0.72 -3.57 -15.64
CA ILE A 19 0.04 -4.47 -14.77
C ILE A 19 -0.83 -4.99 -13.63
N ALA A 20 -1.59 -4.10 -12.96
CA ALA A 20 -2.46 -4.48 -11.87
C ALA A 20 -3.55 -5.46 -12.32
N ARG A 21 -4.16 -5.23 -13.49
CA ARG A 21 -5.19 -6.14 -14.03
C ARG A 21 -4.59 -7.52 -14.33
N ARG A 22 -3.44 -7.57 -14.97
CA ARG A 22 -2.73 -8.83 -15.25
C ARG A 22 -2.37 -9.61 -13.97
N ARG A 23 -1.99 -8.91 -12.90
CA ARG A 23 -1.73 -9.52 -11.59
C ARG A 23 -2.97 -10.10 -10.91
N CYS A 24 -4.17 -9.71 -11.32
CA CYS A 24 -5.40 -10.34 -10.82
C CYS A 24 -5.59 -11.77 -11.34
N SER A 25 -5.08 -12.09 -12.53
CA SER A 25 -5.29 -13.40 -13.17
C SER A 25 -4.87 -14.59 -12.30
N PRO A 26 -3.62 -14.70 -11.79
CA PRO A 26 -3.25 -15.81 -10.93
C PRO A 26 -4.05 -15.84 -9.61
N ILE A 27 -4.39 -14.69 -9.04
CA ILE A 27 -5.20 -14.62 -7.83
C ILE A 27 -6.61 -15.17 -8.07
N ILE A 28 -7.23 -14.81 -9.19
CA ILE A 28 -8.53 -15.33 -9.62
C ILE A 28 -8.45 -16.85 -9.80
N GLN A 29 -7.41 -17.34 -10.47
CA GLN A 29 -7.20 -18.77 -10.69
C GLN A 29 -7.08 -19.52 -9.37
N HIS A 30 -6.28 -19.05 -8.42
CA HIS A 30 -6.16 -19.67 -7.09
C HIS A 30 -7.50 -19.70 -6.36
N TYR A 31 -8.27 -18.61 -6.38
CA TYR A 31 -9.57 -18.58 -5.75
C TYR A 31 -10.58 -19.51 -6.41
N TYR A 32 -10.57 -19.68 -7.74
CA TYR A 32 -11.41 -20.65 -8.44
C TYR A 32 -11.01 -22.10 -8.14
N SER A 33 -9.72 -22.36 -7.96
CA SER A 33 -9.21 -23.70 -7.64
C SER A 33 -9.42 -24.11 -6.17
N SER A 34 -9.99 -23.22 -5.35
CA SER A 34 -10.22 -23.49 -3.95
C SER A 34 -11.48 -24.31 -3.73
N GLU A 35 -11.45 -25.25 -2.77
CA GLU A 35 -12.62 -26.01 -2.32
C GLU A 35 -13.62 -25.19 -1.50
N TYR A 36 -13.27 -23.96 -1.09
CA TYR A 36 -14.11 -23.11 -0.24
C TYR A 36 -15.00 -22.16 -1.07
N PRO A 37 -16.33 -22.25 -0.97
CA PRO A 37 -17.28 -21.45 -1.77
C PRO A 37 -17.10 -19.92 -1.66
N LYS A 38 -16.59 -19.44 -0.51
CA LYS A 38 -16.31 -18.01 -0.32
C LYS A 38 -15.25 -17.47 -1.26
N TYR A 39 -14.24 -18.28 -1.60
CA TYR A 39 -13.18 -17.88 -2.52
C TYR A 39 -13.65 -17.84 -3.96
N PHE A 40 -14.55 -18.74 -4.34
CA PHE A 40 -15.21 -18.67 -5.63
C PHE A 40 -15.93 -17.33 -5.84
N ARG A 41 -16.67 -16.83 -4.83
CA ARG A 41 -17.28 -15.50 -4.88
C ARG A 41 -16.28 -14.36 -5.01
N TYR A 42 -15.09 -14.50 -4.40
CA TYR A 42 -14.01 -13.51 -4.58
C TYR A 42 -13.46 -13.53 -5.99
N ALA A 43 -13.27 -14.71 -6.57
CA ALA A 43 -12.85 -14.88 -7.96
C ALA A 43 -13.83 -14.21 -8.93
N GLU A 44 -15.13 -14.50 -8.81
CA GLU A 44 -16.17 -13.89 -9.65
C GLU A 44 -16.19 -12.37 -9.55
N ARG A 45 -16.12 -11.84 -8.33
CA ARG A 45 -16.07 -10.38 -8.13
C ARG A 45 -14.81 -9.77 -8.76
N MET A 46 -13.66 -10.43 -8.66
CA MET A 46 -12.40 -9.96 -9.23
C MET A 46 -12.39 -10.06 -10.76
N LEU A 47 -13.01 -11.08 -11.34
CA LEU A 47 -13.17 -11.22 -12.78
C LEU A 47 -13.92 -10.01 -13.35
N ASN A 48 -14.97 -9.58 -12.64
CA ASN A 48 -15.79 -8.43 -12.98
C ASN A 48 -15.22 -7.09 -12.44
N CYS A 49 -13.95 -7.04 -12.01
CA CYS A 49 -13.33 -5.82 -11.54
C CYS A 49 -12.87 -4.97 -12.70
N SER A 50 -13.53 -3.84 -12.93
CA SER A 50 -13.20 -2.88 -13.98
C SER A 50 -13.09 -3.51 -15.39
N PRO A 51 -14.10 -4.27 -15.85
CA PRO A 51 -14.11 -4.78 -17.23
C PRO A 51 -14.17 -3.63 -18.21
N GLU A 52 -14.80 -2.53 -17.83
CA GLU A 52 -14.80 -1.25 -18.53
C GLU A 52 -14.10 -0.18 -17.69
N LEU A 53 -13.30 0.65 -18.35
CA LEU A 53 -12.64 1.81 -17.76
C LEU A 53 -12.99 3.05 -18.57
N ASN A 54 -13.52 4.07 -17.89
CA ASN A 54 -13.64 5.39 -18.47
C ASN A 54 -12.49 6.25 -17.96
N LEU A 55 -11.63 6.63 -18.87
CA LEU A 55 -10.45 7.44 -18.55
C LEU A 55 -10.61 8.81 -19.20
N ARG A 56 -10.28 9.87 -18.45
CA ARG A 56 -10.16 11.22 -18.97
C ARG A 56 -8.71 11.55 -19.18
N LEU A 57 -8.34 11.95 -20.40
CA LEU A 57 -7.04 12.48 -20.72
C LEU A 57 -7.11 14.00 -20.68
N THR A 58 -6.50 14.62 -19.68
CA THR A 58 -6.36 16.07 -19.60
C THR A 58 -5.02 16.45 -20.23
N THR A 59 -5.06 17.36 -21.19
CA THR A 59 -3.84 17.91 -21.83
C THR A 59 -3.60 19.31 -21.30
N ASN A 60 -2.48 19.53 -20.65
CA ASN A 60 -2.00 20.87 -20.34
C ASN A 60 -0.96 21.25 -21.40
N ILE A 61 -1.23 22.34 -22.12
CA ILE A 61 -0.28 22.92 -23.06
C ILE A 61 0.46 24.02 -22.29
N THR A 62 1.76 23.86 -22.11
CA THR A 62 2.65 24.86 -21.51
C THR A 62 3.70 25.28 -22.53
N LEU A 63 4.42 26.37 -22.24
CA LEU A 63 5.55 26.81 -23.09
C LEU A 63 6.70 25.76 -23.14
N GLU A 64 6.74 24.82 -22.20
CA GLU A 64 7.73 23.77 -22.10
C GLU A 64 7.31 22.47 -22.81
N GLY A 65 6.07 22.39 -23.31
CA GLY A 65 5.54 21.24 -24.03
C GLY A 65 4.12 20.85 -23.63
N VAL A 66 3.68 19.71 -24.14
CA VAL A 66 2.36 19.13 -23.85
C VAL A 66 2.52 18.08 -22.77
N SER A 67 1.95 18.32 -21.60
CA SER A 67 1.83 17.34 -20.53
C SER A 67 0.38 16.90 -20.38
N GLY A 68 0.16 15.61 -20.08
CA GLY A 68 -1.21 15.09 -19.89
C GLY A 68 -1.30 14.21 -18.65
N LYS A 69 -2.41 14.34 -17.93
CA LYS A 69 -2.78 13.42 -16.85
C LYS A 69 -3.86 12.47 -17.33
N VAL A 70 -3.78 11.22 -16.92
CA VAL A 70 -4.84 10.21 -17.09
C VAL A 70 -5.59 10.08 -15.77
N LEU A 71 -6.88 10.40 -15.80
CA LEU A 71 -7.78 10.28 -14.64
C LEU A 71 -8.74 9.12 -14.86
N ILE A 72 -9.06 8.38 -13.81
CA ILE A 72 -10.12 7.37 -13.84
C ILE A 72 -11.42 8.08 -13.49
N GLU A 73 -12.29 8.27 -14.50
CA GLU A 73 -13.61 8.85 -14.27
C GLU A 73 -14.61 7.87 -13.70
N ASN A 74 -14.63 6.67 -14.30
CA ASN A 74 -15.54 5.63 -13.85
C ASN A 74 -14.91 4.26 -14.05
N ALA A 75 -15.09 3.40 -13.05
CA ALA A 75 -14.68 2.01 -13.08
C ALA A 75 -15.50 1.22 -12.06
N GLN A 76 -15.78 -0.02 -12.34
CA GLN A 76 -16.43 -0.93 -11.41
C GLN A 76 -15.40 -1.61 -10.52
N TRP A 77 -15.44 -1.37 -9.22
CA TRP A 77 -14.49 -1.91 -8.26
C TRP A 77 -15.07 -3.11 -7.52
N CYS A 78 -14.33 -4.21 -7.44
CA CYS A 78 -14.80 -5.44 -6.79
C CYS A 78 -14.67 -5.41 -5.25
N HIS A 79 -13.85 -4.50 -4.70
CA HIS A 79 -13.54 -4.37 -3.26
C HIS A 79 -13.01 -5.65 -2.59
N VAL A 80 -12.50 -6.61 -3.38
CA VAL A 80 -11.77 -7.74 -2.82
C VAL A 80 -10.40 -7.26 -2.39
N ARG A 81 -10.03 -7.55 -1.14
CA ARG A 81 -8.81 -7.00 -0.52
C ARG A 81 -7.54 -7.32 -1.30
N GLN A 82 -7.45 -8.52 -1.89
CA GLN A 82 -6.29 -8.99 -2.65
C GLN A 82 -6.32 -8.58 -4.13
N CYS A 83 -7.39 -7.96 -4.59
CA CYS A 83 -7.47 -7.48 -5.96
C CYS A 83 -6.45 -6.36 -6.21
N ALA A 84 -5.48 -6.60 -7.09
CA ALA A 84 -4.42 -5.64 -7.39
C ALA A 84 -4.95 -4.32 -7.99
N MET A 85 -6.04 -4.37 -8.76
CA MET A 85 -6.72 -3.19 -9.29
C MET A 85 -7.28 -2.32 -8.18
N CYS A 86 -8.06 -2.91 -7.26
CA CYS A 86 -8.64 -2.18 -6.12
C CYS A 86 -7.57 -1.64 -5.18
N GLN A 87 -6.49 -2.40 -4.95
CA GLN A 87 -5.36 -1.94 -4.13
C GLN A 87 -4.63 -0.76 -4.78
N LEU A 88 -4.40 -0.80 -6.09
CA LEU A 88 -3.78 0.31 -6.83
C LEU A 88 -4.62 1.58 -6.73
N ALA A 89 -5.93 1.48 -7.01
CA ALA A 89 -6.86 2.60 -6.92
C ALA A 89 -6.88 3.21 -5.51
N LYS A 90 -7.04 2.36 -4.49
CA LYS A 90 -7.03 2.76 -3.08
C LYS A 90 -5.74 3.47 -2.68
N ALA A 91 -4.58 2.90 -3.01
CA ALA A 91 -3.29 3.49 -2.70
C ALA A 91 -3.10 4.84 -3.41
N SER A 92 -3.50 4.94 -4.68
CA SER A 92 -3.40 6.18 -5.46
C SER A 92 -4.22 7.31 -4.83
N LYS A 93 -5.46 7.03 -4.44
CA LYS A 93 -6.32 8.01 -3.76
C LYS A 93 -5.79 8.42 -2.39
N GLN A 94 -5.39 7.47 -1.57
CA GLN A 94 -4.82 7.77 -0.25
C GLN A 94 -3.59 8.66 -0.36
N ARG A 95 -2.73 8.42 -1.36
CA ARG A 95 -1.57 9.28 -1.65
C ARG A 95 -1.99 10.68 -2.06
N ALA A 96 -2.96 10.81 -2.98
CA ALA A 96 -3.43 12.12 -3.44
C ALA A 96 -3.95 12.98 -2.29
N ILE A 97 -4.73 12.38 -1.38
CA ILE A 97 -5.22 13.07 -0.19
C ILE A 97 -4.09 13.53 0.72
N LEU A 98 -3.14 12.64 0.98
CA LEU A 98 -2.01 12.96 1.85
C LEU A 98 -1.15 14.05 1.22
N PHE A 99 -0.85 13.99 -0.08
CA PHE A 99 -0.12 15.04 -0.76
C PHE A 99 -0.87 16.36 -0.71
N LYS A 100 -2.19 16.38 -0.94
CA LYS A 100 -3.02 17.60 -0.80
C LYS A 100 -3.01 18.12 0.64
N ALA A 101 -3.10 17.25 1.65
CA ALA A 101 -3.07 17.64 3.06
C ALA A 101 -1.73 18.26 3.48
N PHE A 102 -0.63 17.82 2.93
CA PHE A 102 0.71 18.32 3.25
C PHE A 102 1.20 19.44 2.31
N ALA A 103 0.55 19.66 1.15
CA ALA A 103 1.03 20.60 0.12
C ALA A 103 1.16 22.05 0.62
N ASN A 104 0.29 22.47 1.54
CA ASN A 104 0.23 23.85 2.05
C ASN A 104 0.95 24.01 3.41
N LEU A 105 1.68 22.99 3.87
CA LEU A 105 2.39 23.04 5.14
C LEU A 105 3.86 23.43 4.92
N ASP A 106 4.35 24.32 5.75
CA ASP A 106 5.78 24.53 5.88
C ASP A 106 6.39 23.35 6.68
N LEU A 107 6.90 22.37 5.94
CA LEU A 107 7.49 21.17 6.54
C LEU A 107 8.76 21.47 7.36
N THR A 108 9.34 22.68 7.24
CA THR A 108 10.53 23.08 8.02
C THR A 108 10.19 23.37 9.48
N GLN A 109 8.92 23.63 9.79
CA GLN A 109 8.42 23.91 11.13
C GLN A 109 8.31 22.66 12.02
N LYS A 110 8.59 21.48 11.49
CA LYS A 110 8.54 20.19 12.20
C LYS A 110 9.72 19.31 11.83
N SER A 111 9.96 18.32 12.65
CA SER A 111 10.90 17.24 12.35
C SER A 111 10.16 16.00 11.90
N TYR A 112 10.68 15.33 10.88
CA TYR A 112 10.05 14.12 10.34
C TYR A 112 11.02 12.94 10.32
N ALA A 113 10.53 11.75 10.65
CA ALA A 113 11.27 10.51 10.54
C ALA A 113 10.43 9.39 9.93
N PHE A 114 11.10 8.46 9.28
CA PHE A 114 10.51 7.20 8.86
C PHE A 114 10.95 6.10 9.82
N LEU A 115 9.98 5.46 10.45
CA LEU A 115 10.20 4.41 11.43
C LEU A 115 9.64 3.09 10.90
N THR A 116 10.45 2.03 10.97
CA THR A 116 10.01 0.65 10.74
C THR A 116 10.07 -0.12 12.04
N LEU A 117 8.95 -0.73 12.43
CA LEU A 117 8.84 -1.57 13.62
C LEU A 117 8.47 -2.98 13.20
N THR A 118 9.20 -3.97 13.73
CA THR A 118 8.92 -5.38 13.45
C THR A 118 8.43 -6.14 14.69
N HIS A 119 7.85 -7.28 14.43
CA HIS A 119 7.63 -8.34 15.42
C HIS A 119 8.42 -9.58 14.98
N ARG A 120 8.59 -10.58 15.86
CA ARG A 120 9.15 -11.87 15.41
C ARG A 120 8.28 -12.46 14.32
N ASN A 121 8.88 -13.22 13.42
CA ASN A 121 8.13 -13.98 12.43
C ASN A 121 7.22 -14.98 13.13
N ARG A 122 6.02 -15.16 12.58
CA ARG A 122 5.01 -16.06 13.12
C ARG A 122 4.49 -17.00 12.02
N PRO A 123 4.04 -18.20 12.39
CA PRO A 123 3.24 -18.99 11.47
C PRO A 123 2.08 -18.21 10.89
N LEU A 124 1.75 -18.46 9.64
CA LEU A 124 0.74 -17.69 8.91
C LEU A 124 -0.64 -17.70 9.59
N ASN A 125 -1.01 -18.80 10.22
CA ASN A 125 -2.25 -18.93 10.99
C ASN A 125 -2.28 -18.11 12.29
N GLU A 126 -1.12 -17.66 12.81
CA GLU A 126 -0.99 -16.78 13.98
C GLU A 126 -0.81 -15.29 13.61
N LEU A 127 -0.80 -14.96 12.32
CA LEU A 127 -0.49 -13.60 11.85
C LEU A 127 -1.44 -12.55 12.42
N ARG A 128 -2.75 -12.84 12.51
CA ARG A 128 -3.75 -11.92 13.06
C ARG A 128 -3.43 -11.53 14.51
N ASP A 129 -3.04 -12.49 15.32
CA ASP A 129 -2.70 -12.26 16.73
C ASP A 129 -1.44 -11.41 16.84
N SER A 130 -0.42 -11.71 16.04
CA SER A 130 0.79 -10.92 15.93
C SER A 130 0.51 -9.45 15.57
N LEU A 131 -0.35 -9.20 14.57
CA LEU A 131 -0.74 -7.86 14.16
C LEU A 131 -1.57 -7.13 15.22
N SER A 132 -2.37 -7.86 15.97
CA SER A 132 -3.15 -7.34 17.11
C SER A 132 -2.22 -6.96 18.26
N GLU A 133 -1.21 -7.78 18.57
CA GLU A 133 -0.16 -7.48 19.56
C GLU A 133 0.60 -6.20 19.15
N MET A 134 1.06 -6.11 17.92
CA MET A 134 1.74 -4.92 17.40
C MET A 134 0.86 -3.67 17.49
N THR A 135 -0.43 -3.80 17.19
CA THR A 135 -1.37 -2.66 17.25
C THR A 135 -1.58 -2.20 18.69
N ARG A 136 -1.75 -3.11 19.65
CA ARG A 136 -1.83 -2.78 21.08
C ARG A 136 -0.54 -2.14 21.58
N ALA A 137 0.62 -2.70 21.20
CA ALA A 137 1.93 -2.16 21.53
C ALA A 137 2.12 -0.73 20.99
N TRP A 138 1.71 -0.47 19.74
CA TRP A 138 1.74 0.86 19.17
C TRP A 138 0.85 1.85 19.94
N HIS A 139 -0.36 1.46 20.32
CA HIS A 139 -1.24 2.29 21.13
C HIS A 139 -0.63 2.59 22.51
N LYS A 140 0.02 1.60 23.14
CA LYS A 140 0.72 1.77 24.41
C LYS A 140 1.92 2.71 24.27
N LEU A 141 2.72 2.55 23.20
CA LEU A 141 3.91 3.35 22.93
C LEU A 141 3.54 4.81 22.61
N SER A 142 2.60 5.02 21.71
CA SER A 142 2.21 6.36 21.23
C SER A 142 1.53 7.24 22.27
N ARG A 143 1.16 6.68 23.44
CA ARG A 143 0.56 7.40 24.58
C ARG A 143 1.54 7.67 25.71
N ARG A 144 2.78 7.23 25.62
CA ARG A 144 3.79 7.50 26.66
C ARG A 144 4.15 8.98 26.66
N ARG A 145 4.25 9.58 27.86
CA ARG A 145 4.67 10.99 28.00
C ARG A 145 6.07 11.26 27.45
N THR A 146 6.92 10.26 27.46
CA THR A 146 8.31 10.33 26.94
C THR A 146 8.39 10.13 25.44
N PHE A 147 7.27 9.81 24.76
CA PHE A 147 7.26 9.52 23.35
C PHE A 147 7.28 10.84 22.54
N PRO A 148 8.34 11.11 21.75
CA PRO A 148 8.60 12.44 21.18
C PRO A 148 7.80 12.74 19.93
N VAL A 149 6.67 12.06 19.70
CA VAL A 149 5.89 12.10 18.45
C VAL A 149 4.61 12.89 18.64
N THR A 150 4.41 13.92 17.82
CA THR A 150 3.22 14.78 17.81
C THR A 150 2.15 14.29 16.84
N GLY A 151 2.56 13.59 15.78
CA GLY A 151 1.64 13.01 14.80
C GLY A 151 2.26 11.82 14.07
N PHE A 152 1.41 10.96 13.55
CA PHE A 152 1.87 9.79 12.79
C PHE A 152 0.90 9.37 11.68
N LEU A 153 1.48 8.81 10.62
CA LEU A 153 0.81 8.00 9.61
C LEU A 153 1.46 6.61 9.63
N ARG A 154 0.70 5.57 9.99
CA ARG A 154 1.19 4.20 10.15
C ARG A 154 0.52 3.26 9.18
N SER A 155 1.29 2.48 8.45
CA SER A 155 0.80 1.35 7.66
C SER A 155 1.28 0.01 8.19
N MET A 156 0.58 -1.01 7.77
CA MET A 156 0.89 -2.42 8.02
C MET A 156 1.37 -3.04 6.71
N GLU A 157 2.51 -3.71 6.76
CA GLU A 157 3.00 -4.57 5.68
C GLU A 157 3.28 -5.97 6.22
N VAL A 158 2.99 -6.97 5.41
CA VAL A 158 3.26 -8.37 5.71
C VAL A 158 3.97 -8.98 4.52
N THR A 159 5.09 -9.62 4.76
CA THR A 159 5.83 -10.36 3.74
C THR A 159 5.98 -11.83 4.16
N MET A 160 6.08 -12.72 3.18
CA MET A 160 6.45 -14.10 3.43
C MET A 160 7.93 -14.13 3.84
N GLN A 161 8.26 -14.91 4.86
CA GLN A 161 9.66 -15.14 5.21
C GLN A 161 10.28 -16.11 4.21
N LEU A 162 11.37 -15.68 3.60
CA LEU A 162 12.18 -16.51 2.70
C LEU A 162 13.51 -16.85 3.35
N GLU A 163 14.07 -18.01 3.02
CA GLU A 163 15.43 -18.40 3.40
C GLU A 163 16.42 -17.41 2.77
N ARG A 164 17.42 -17.02 3.55
CA ARG A 164 18.55 -16.22 3.04
C ARG A 164 19.65 -17.18 2.61
N ARG A 165 19.91 -17.23 1.32
CA ARG A 165 21.09 -17.91 0.81
C ARG A 165 22.24 -16.92 0.74
N PRO A 166 23.46 -17.27 1.19
CA PRO A 166 24.63 -16.37 1.16
C PRO A 166 24.95 -15.83 -0.23
N GLU A 167 24.69 -16.61 -1.28
CA GLU A 167 24.90 -16.28 -2.68
C GLU A 167 23.82 -15.35 -3.27
N ASP A 168 22.66 -15.24 -2.63
CA ASP A 168 21.55 -14.44 -3.13
C ASP A 168 21.73 -12.96 -2.75
N LYS A 169 22.29 -12.16 -3.66
CA LYS A 169 22.37 -10.70 -3.53
C LYS A 169 20.98 -10.02 -3.58
N LYS A 170 19.94 -10.70 -4.04
CA LYS A 170 18.57 -10.21 -4.11
C LYS A 170 17.73 -10.80 -2.97
N LYS A 171 17.11 -9.92 -2.18
CA LYS A 171 16.39 -10.25 -0.94
C LYS A 171 15.15 -11.16 -1.04
N ASN A 172 14.76 -11.65 -2.22
CA ASN A 172 13.47 -12.33 -2.44
C ASN A 172 13.54 -13.59 -3.30
N THR A 173 14.65 -14.33 -3.28
CA THR A 173 14.88 -15.50 -4.14
C THR A 173 14.99 -16.84 -3.39
N GLY A 174 14.88 -16.84 -2.07
CA GLY A 174 14.95 -18.06 -1.26
C GLY A 174 13.63 -18.85 -1.23
N LEU A 175 13.70 -20.09 -0.74
CA LEU A 175 12.50 -20.88 -0.46
C LEU A 175 11.74 -20.30 0.74
N PRO A 176 10.40 -20.45 0.80
CA PRO A 176 9.64 -20.07 1.98
C PRO A 176 10.08 -20.84 3.22
N VAL A 177 10.27 -20.10 4.32
CA VAL A 177 10.52 -20.70 5.63
C VAL A 177 9.21 -21.23 6.19
N ARG A 178 9.23 -22.46 6.72
CA ARG A 178 8.09 -23.07 7.37
C ARG A 178 8.33 -23.26 8.87
N ALA A 179 7.26 -23.16 9.64
CA ALA A 179 7.24 -23.54 11.03
C ALA A 179 7.28 -25.07 11.19
N THR A 180 7.44 -25.56 12.41
CA THR A 180 7.49 -27.01 12.72
C THR A 180 6.20 -27.77 12.36
N ASP A 181 5.07 -27.07 12.33
CA ASP A 181 3.76 -27.57 11.90
C ASP A 181 3.54 -27.49 10.37
N GLY A 182 4.57 -27.09 9.61
CA GLY A 182 4.54 -26.94 8.17
C GLY A 182 3.94 -25.63 7.66
N GLN A 183 3.44 -24.73 8.52
CA GLN A 183 2.88 -23.44 8.13
C GLN A 183 3.94 -22.50 7.56
N LEU A 184 3.57 -21.72 6.54
CA LEU A 184 4.41 -20.64 6.04
C LEU A 184 4.65 -19.60 7.14
N MET A 185 5.85 -19.06 7.18
CA MET A 185 6.20 -18.00 8.15
C MET A 185 5.93 -16.62 7.56
N ALA A 186 5.19 -15.80 8.30
CA ALA A 186 4.89 -14.42 7.98
C ALA A 186 5.79 -13.46 8.76
N HIS A 187 6.23 -12.38 8.10
CA HIS A 187 7.02 -11.31 8.69
C HIS A 187 6.20 -10.01 8.73
N PRO A 188 5.52 -9.70 9.85
CA PRO A 188 4.73 -8.50 10.01
C PRO A 188 5.61 -7.30 10.40
N HIS A 189 5.33 -6.14 9.80
CA HIS A 189 5.98 -4.89 10.19
C HIS A 189 5.09 -3.68 9.96
N PHE A 190 5.39 -2.60 10.67
CA PHE A 190 4.79 -1.29 10.47
C PHE A 190 5.78 -0.35 9.82
N HIS A 191 5.31 0.41 8.83
CA HIS A 191 5.97 1.57 8.29
C HIS A 191 5.24 2.82 8.79
N ILE A 192 5.99 3.74 9.37
CA ILE A 192 5.41 4.87 10.07
C ILE A 192 6.14 6.15 9.68
N LEU A 193 5.41 7.10 9.09
CA LEU A 193 5.85 8.47 9.00
C LEU A 193 5.53 9.14 10.34
N LEU A 194 6.56 9.64 11.02
CA LEU A 194 6.47 10.35 12.30
C LEU A 194 6.65 11.84 12.09
N GLU A 195 5.82 12.62 12.79
CA GLU A 195 6.00 14.03 13.00
C GLU A 195 6.41 14.29 14.45
N MET A 196 7.41 15.12 14.67
CA MET A 196 7.95 15.47 15.98
C MET A 196 8.17 16.96 16.07
N GLU A 197 8.39 17.49 17.29
CA GLU A 197 8.68 18.90 17.48
C GLU A 197 9.96 19.36 16.76
N PRO A 198 10.06 20.64 16.41
CA PRO A 198 11.26 21.22 15.81
C PRO A 198 12.49 20.94 16.68
N GLY A 199 13.65 20.77 16.04
CA GLY A 199 14.90 20.52 16.77
C GLY A 199 15.03 19.12 17.38
N TYR A 200 14.08 18.20 17.16
CA TYR A 200 14.18 16.83 17.69
C TYR A 200 15.52 16.16 17.32
N PHE A 201 16.05 16.42 16.15
CA PHE A 201 17.27 15.79 15.67
C PHE A 201 18.55 16.35 16.28
N ASP A 202 18.49 17.51 16.99
CA ASP A 202 19.63 18.09 17.69
C ASP A 202 19.99 17.22 18.92
N ASN A 203 18.94 16.58 19.53
CA ASN A 203 19.06 15.63 20.63
C ASN A 203 18.38 14.31 20.32
N MET A 204 18.57 13.80 19.10
CA MET A 204 17.89 12.60 18.61
C MET A 204 18.17 11.39 19.52
N LYS A 205 17.10 10.71 19.91
CA LYS A 205 17.22 9.41 20.58
C LYS A 205 17.88 8.39 19.66
N LYS A 206 18.87 7.68 20.18
CA LYS A 206 19.57 6.62 19.45
C LYS A 206 18.64 5.46 19.12
N THR A 207 18.98 4.66 18.12
CA THR A 207 18.18 3.50 17.69
C THR A 207 17.90 2.52 18.84
N GLU A 208 18.88 2.35 19.75
CA GLU A 208 18.75 1.48 20.94
C GLU A 208 17.62 1.93 21.87
N TRP A 209 17.37 3.22 21.97
CA TRP A 209 16.22 3.74 22.73
C TRP A 209 14.89 3.31 22.09
N TRP A 210 14.78 3.43 20.77
CA TRP A 210 13.58 3.00 20.04
C TRP A 210 13.36 1.49 20.15
N VAL A 211 14.42 0.68 20.09
CA VAL A 211 14.36 -0.78 20.32
C VAL A 211 13.81 -1.08 21.72
N LYS A 212 14.36 -0.46 22.77
CA LYS A 212 13.92 -0.66 24.16
C LYS A 212 12.46 -0.25 24.37
N GLU A 213 12.06 0.89 23.82
CA GLU A 213 10.68 1.38 23.92
C GLU A 213 9.69 0.46 23.21
N TRP A 214 10.04 -0.03 22.01
CA TRP A 214 9.22 -0.96 21.27
C TRP A 214 9.16 -2.34 21.93
N GLN A 215 10.28 -2.87 22.38
CA GLN A 215 10.38 -4.11 23.15
C GLN A 215 9.49 -4.05 24.41
N SER A 216 9.63 -2.97 25.18
CA SER A 216 8.81 -2.74 26.39
C SER A 216 7.31 -2.61 26.07
N ALA A 217 6.96 -2.00 24.94
CA ALA A 217 5.56 -1.86 24.53
C ALA A 217 4.96 -3.21 24.09
N LEU A 218 5.72 -4.02 23.36
CA LEU A 218 5.36 -5.39 22.96
C LEU A 218 5.29 -6.34 24.17
N GLY A 219 6.11 -6.10 25.21
CA GLY A 219 6.26 -7.02 26.32
C GLY A 219 7.00 -8.29 25.94
N CYS A 220 7.93 -8.21 24.98
CA CYS A 220 8.67 -9.37 24.47
C CYS A 220 10.06 -9.50 25.12
N ASP A 221 10.59 -10.72 25.16
CA ASP A 221 11.87 -11.12 25.73
C ASP A 221 13.07 -11.00 24.79
N TYR A 222 12.83 -10.62 23.55
CA TYR A 222 13.86 -10.46 22.50
C TYR A 222 13.93 -9.00 22.03
N GLY A 223 15.07 -8.63 21.41
CA GLY A 223 15.24 -7.33 20.79
C GLY A 223 14.58 -7.28 19.40
N PRO A 224 13.43 -6.58 19.24
CA PRO A 224 12.79 -6.44 17.93
C PRO A 224 13.64 -5.55 17.01
N THR A 225 13.59 -5.83 15.71
CA THR A 225 14.27 -4.97 14.72
C THR A 225 13.51 -3.65 14.59
N VAL A 226 14.25 -2.55 14.74
CA VAL A 226 13.74 -1.19 14.58
C VAL A 226 14.69 -0.40 13.68
N HIS A 227 14.13 0.28 12.68
CA HIS A 227 14.88 1.21 11.85
C HIS A 227 14.23 2.57 11.91
N ILE A 228 15.01 3.60 12.22
CA ILE A 228 14.55 4.99 12.17
C ILE A 228 15.47 5.80 11.27
N LYS A 229 14.88 6.54 10.35
CA LYS A 229 15.59 7.39 9.38
C LYS A 229 15.01 8.79 9.44
N LYS A 230 15.89 9.79 9.62
CA LYS A 230 15.53 11.21 9.47
C LYS A 230 15.06 11.48 8.04
N ILE A 231 13.97 12.21 7.90
CA ILE A 231 13.49 12.79 6.64
C ILE A 231 13.93 14.24 6.61
N ARG A 232 14.57 14.67 5.53
CA ARG A 232 15.00 16.06 5.36
C ARG A 232 13.85 16.86 4.75
N PRO A 233 13.31 17.90 5.45
CA PRO A 233 12.36 18.83 4.86
C PRO A 233 13.10 19.63 3.78
N GLY A 234 12.44 19.92 2.67
CA GLY A 234 13.04 20.72 1.58
C GLY A 234 13.73 19.92 0.48
N SER A 235 14.06 18.63 0.69
CA SER A 235 14.24 17.71 -0.44
C SER A 235 12.86 17.10 -0.73
N ASP A 236 12.11 17.63 -1.67
CA ASP A 236 10.78 17.17 -2.06
C ASP A 236 10.73 15.64 -2.30
N GLY A 237 11.90 15.06 -2.63
CA GLY A 237 12.04 13.64 -2.84
C GLY A 237 11.94 12.78 -1.59
N ASP A 238 12.47 13.18 -0.42
CA ASP A 238 12.55 12.30 0.76
C ASP A 238 11.21 12.20 1.50
N PHE A 239 10.48 13.33 1.65
CA PHE A 239 9.17 13.35 2.29
C PHE A 239 8.12 12.64 1.44
N ASN A 240 8.10 12.92 0.13
CA ASN A 240 7.20 12.25 -0.81
C ASN A 240 7.47 10.75 -0.88
N LYS A 241 8.74 10.32 -0.88
CA LYS A 241 9.10 8.91 -0.79
C LYS A 241 8.60 8.25 0.49
N ALA A 242 8.67 8.93 1.64
CA ALA A 242 8.15 8.42 2.90
C ALA A 242 6.64 8.22 2.87
N ILE A 243 5.86 9.16 2.29
CA ILE A 243 4.42 8.98 2.06
C ILE A 243 4.16 7.78 1.15
N LEU A 244 4.88 7.71 0.00
CA LEU A 244 4.73 6.61 -0.95
C LEU A 244 5.04 5.26 -0.32
N GLU A 245 6.07 5.20 0.54
CA GLU A 245 6.47 4.00 1.25
C GLU A 245 5.43 3.61 2.32
N THR A 246 4.86 4.59 3.03
CA THR A 246 3.83 4.33 4.04
C THR A 246 2.50 3.91 3.41
N VAL A 247 2.14 4.42 2.22
CA VAL A 247 0.89 4.07 1.52
C VAL A 247 1.18 3.03 0.43
N LYS A 248 1.72 1.90 0.84
CA LYS A 248 1.93 0.72 -0.01
C LYS A 248 0.81 -0.31 0.14
N TYR A 249 0.94 -1.37 -0.61
CA TYR A 249 0.15 -2.59 -0.40
C TYR A 249 0.48 -3.21 0.97
N THR A 250 -0.54 -3.74 1.64
CA THR A 250 -0.32 -4.53 2.87
C THR A 250 0.45 -5.82 2.59
N VAL A 251 0.17 -6.43 1.44
CA VAL A 251 0.88 -7.59 0.88
C VAL A 251 1.07 -7.32 -0.60
N LYS A 252 2.23 -7.60 -1.13
CA LYS A 252 2.53 -7.35 -2.53
C LYS A 252 1.71 -8.27 -3.42
N PRO A 253 1.02 -7.75 -4.46
CA PRO A 253 0.27 -8.60 -5.38
C PRO A 253 1.13 -9.65 -6.10
N GLU A 254 2.43 -9.41 -6.24
CA GLU A 254 3.40 -10.32 -6.83
C GLU A 254 3.57 -11.61 -6.01
N ASP A 255 3.38 -11.53 -4.69
CA ASP A 255 3.50 -12.67 -3.77
C ASP A 255 2.37 -13.70 -4.00
N PHE A 256 1.32 -13.31 -4.73
CA PHE A 256 0.19 -14.17 -5.11
C PHE A 256 0.30 -14.72 -6.55
N GLY A 257 1.48 -14.67 -7.16
CA GLY A 257 1.72 -15.16 -8.52
C GLY A 257 1.57 -16.67 -8.67
N ASN A 258 2.30 -17.25 -9.63
CA ASN A 258 2.22 -18.69 -9.95
C ASN A 258 3.27 -19.55 -9.21
N GLY A 259 3.80 -19.06 -8.08
CA GLY A 259 4.74 -19.81 -7.26
C GLY A 259 4.05 -20.97 -6.55
N GLU A 260 4.82 -22.02 -6.23
CA GLU A 260 4.34 -23.24 -5.55
C GLU A 260 3.53 -22.97 -4.27
N HIS A 261 3.91 -21.91 -3.52
CA HIS A 261 3.27 -21.58 -2.25
C HIS A 261 2.29 -20.38 -2.35
N SER A 262 2.06 -19.87 -3.55
CA SER A 262 1.27 -18.65 -3.74
C SER A 262 -0.20 -18.84 -3.34
N ALA A 263 -0.80 -19.98 -3.61
CA ALA A 263 -2.18 -20.28 -3.23
C ALA A 263 -2.33 -20.38 -1.70
N GLU A 264 -1.45 -21.14 -1.02
CA GLU A 264 -1.43 -21.25 0.44
C GLU A 264 -1.26 -19.87 1.10
N TRP A 265 -0.31 -19.09 0.61
CA TRP A 265 -0.09 -17.72 1.07
C TRP A 265 -1.31 -16.84 0.88
N LEU A 266 -1.94 -16.88 -0.30
CA LEU A 266 -3.14 -16.11 -0.62
C LEU A 266 -4.28 -16.44 0.33
N TYR A 267 -4.57 -17.71 0.57
CA TYR A 267 -5.65 -18.13 1.46
C TYR A 267 -5.40 -17.69 2.89
N GLY A 268 -4.20 -17.97 3.42
CA GLY A 268 -3.84 -17.56 4.77
C GLY A 268 -3.91 -16.05 4.96
N ILE A 269 -3.33 -15.27 4.05
CA ILE A 269 -3.42 -13.80 4.08
C ILE A 269 -4.87 -13.31 4.01
N THR A 270 -5.71 -13.94 3.19
CA THR A 270 -7.13 -13.56 3.07
C THR A 270 -7.85 -13.72 4.40
N GLU A 271 -7.64 -14.82 5.10
CA GLU A 271 -8.23 -15.08 6.41
C GLU A 271 -7.65 -14.15 7.49
N GLN A 272 -6.33 -14.08 7.58
CA GLN A 272 -5.65 -13.39 8.66
C GLN A 272 -5.83 -11.87 8.62
N LEU A 273 -5.94 -11.30 7.43
CA LEU A 273 -6.12 -9.85 7.25
C LEU A 273 -7.59 -9.41 7.14
N HIS A 274 -8.55 -10.33 7.17
CA HIS A 274 -9.98 -9.98 7.06
C HIS A 274 -10.40 -8.99 8.14
N GLY A 275 -11.02 -7.87 7.74
CA GLY A 275 -11.49 -6.81 8.65
C GLY A 275 -10.39 -5.96 9.32
N LEU A 276 -9.10 -6.26 9.11
CA LEU A 276 -8.03 -5.46 9.71
C LEU A 276 -7.78 -4.17 8.92
N ARG A 277 -7.56 -3.08 9.64
CA ARG A 277 -7.19 -1.78 9.06
C ARG A 277 -5.70 -1.76 8.76
N SER A 278 -5.34 -1.48 7.50
CA SER A 278 -3.94 -1.42 7.07
C SER A 278 -3.27 -0.06 7.28
N LEU A 279 -4.04 1.03 7.31
CA LEU A 279 -3.54 2.41 7.45
C LEU A 279 -4.21 3.10 8.64
N ALA A 280 -3.43 3.81 9.46
CA ALA A 280 -3.91 4.57 10.59
C ALA A 280 -3.19 5.90 10.71
N VAL A 281 -3.90 6.93 11.14
CA VAL A 281 -3.37 8.26 11.44
C VAL A 281 -3.65 8.64 12.88
N GLY A 282 -2.79 9.48 13.45
CA GLY A 282 -2.94 9.99 14.82
C GLY A 282 -2.26 11.34 15.03
N GLY A 283 -2.56 11.96 16.17
CA GLY A 283 -1.99 13.26 16.55
C GLY A 283 -2.31 14.38 15.57
N SER A 284 -1.33 15.25 15.32
CA SER A 284 -1.41 16.39 14.40
C SER A 284 -1.77 15.96 12.98
N ILE A 285 -1.21 14.84 12.48
CA ILE A 285 -1.50 14.34 11.12
C ILE A 285 -2.99 13.97 10.97
N ALA A 286 -3.63 13.42 12.01
CA ALA A 286 -5.06 13.12 11.98
C ALA A 286 -5.94 14.38 11.90
N LYS A 287 -5.44 15.55 12.31
CA LYS A 287 -6.14 16.83 12.14
C LYS A 287 -6.10 17.32 10.70
N LEU A 288 -5.01 17.02 9.97
CA LEU A 288 -4.84 17.36 8.56
C LEU A 288 -5.65 16.43 7.65
N CYS A 289 -5.62 15.14 7.97
CA CYS A 289 -6.28 14.12 7.20
C CYS A 289 -6.92 13.10 8.14
N SER A 290 -8.23 13.18 8.33
CA SER A 290 -8.94 12.30 9.27
C SER A 290 -8.95 10.85 8.79
N GLN A 291 -8.97 9.91 9.75
CA GLN A 291 -9.13 8.48 9.44
C GLN A 291 -10.43 8.22 8.66
N LYS A 292 -11.49 8.98 8.95
CA LYS A 292 -12.77 8.89 8.24
C LYS A 292 -12.61 9.25 6.76
N THR A 293 -11.87 10.31 6.46
CA THR A 293 -11.55 10.72 5.09
C THR A 293 -10.77 9.62 4.35
N LEU A 294 -9.71 9.09 4.96
CA LEU A 294 -8.91 8.02 4.35
C LEU A 294 -9.70 6.72 4.12
N ASN A 295 -10.67 6.41 4.98
CA ASN A 295 -11.53 5.24 4.82
C ASN A 295 -12.60 5.46 3.75
N LYS A 296 -13.32 6.59 3.78
CA LYS A 296 -14.43 6.90 2.85
C LYS A 296 -13.98 6.88 1.39
N ILE A 297 -12.79 7.39 1.13
CA ILE A 297 -12.26 7.50 -0.23
C ILE A 297 -11.69 6.16 -0.73
N ALA A 298 -11.35 5.26 0.18
CA ALA A 298 -10.97 3.90 -0.21
C ALA A 298 -12.12 3.12 -0.89
N ASP A 299 -13.36 3.53 -0.69
CA ASP A 299 -14.54 2.85 -1.23
C ASP A 299 -14.93 3.35 -2.64
N THR A 300 -14.50 4.54 -3.04
CA THR A 300 -14.75 5.09 -4.39
C THR A 300 -13.45 5.10 -5.19
N GLY A 301 -13.24 4.19 -6.12
CA GLY A 301 -11.99 4.07 -6.91
C GLY A 301 -11.77 5.17 -7.98
N ASN A 302 -12.70 6.11 -8.15
CA ASN A 302 -12.63 7.17 -9.16
C ASN A 302 -11.78 8.36 -8.71
N ASP A 303 -11.13 9.05 -9.63
CA ASP A 303 -10.37 10.26 -9.33
C ASP A 303 -11.34 11.45 -9.24
N ASP A 304 -11.41 12.08 -8.06
CA ASP A 304 -12.20 13.29 -7.85
C ASP A 304 -11.28 14.51 -8.09
N ASP A 305 -11.03 14.89 -9.32
CA ASP A 305 -10.40 16.18 -9.66
C ASP A 305 -11.51 17.16 -10.04
N GLU A 306 -11.88 18.01 -9.11
CA GLU A 306 -12.87 19.08 -9.33
C GLU A 306 -12.38 20.13 -10.36
N GLU A 307 -11.07 20.21 -10.63
CA GLU A 307 -10.47 21.23 -11.50
C GLU A 307 -10.45 20.87 -13.00
N SER A 308 -10.70 19.62 -13.40
CA SER A 308 -10.60 19.24 -14.80
C SER A 308 -11.88 18.67 -15.40
N GLN A 309 -12.88 19.53 -15.63
CA GLN A 309 -14.01 19.16 -16.51
C GLN A 309 -13.62 19.14 -18.01
N SER A 310 -12.44 19.67 -18.37
CA SER A 310 -11.94 19.65 -19.74
C SER A 310 -11.00 18.46 -19.99
N GLY A 311 -11.24 17.71 -21.04
CA GLY A 311 -10.39 16.57 -21.45
C GLY A 311 -11.15 15.57 -22.30
N HIS A 312 -10.40 14.69 -22.96
CA HIS A 312 -10.99 13.68 -23.83
C HIS A 312 -11.34 12.43 -23.03
N LEU A 313 -12.60 12.01 -23.12
CA LEU A 313 -13.08 10.78 -22.53
C LEU A 313 -12.71 9.60 -23.44
N ILE A 314 -12.03 8.61 -22.87
CA ILE A 314 -11.66 7.38 -23.55
C ILE A 314 -12.35 6.23 -22.82
N LYS A 315 -13.16 5.47 -23.55
CA LYS A 315 -13.81 4.26 -23.03
C LYS A 315 -12.97 3.05 -23.44
N LEU A 316 -12.64 2.22 -22.47
CA LEU A 316 -11.86 1.01 -22.65
C LEU A 316 -12.64 -0.20 -22.20
N THR A 317 -12.56 -1.29 -22.95
CA THR A 317 -13.10 -2.60 -22.60
C THR A 317 -11.96 -3.60 -22.48
N TRP A 318 -11.99 -4.42 -21.45
CA TRP A 318 -10.99 -5.47 -21.23
C TRP A 318 -11.19 -6.61 -22.23
N ASP A 319 -10.12 -6.99 -22.90
CA ASP A 319 -10.07 -8.17 -23.76
C ASP A 319 -9.28 -9.27 -23.04
N ASP A 320 -9.98 -10.30 -22.56
CA ASP A 320 -9.36 -11.41 -21.82
C ASP A 320 -8.39 -12.22 -22.68
N THR A 321 -8.64 -12.32 -23.99
CA THR A 321 -7.79 -13.08 -24.92
C THR A 321 -6.48 -12.35 -25.18
N ALA A 322 -6.54 -11.06 -25.45
CA ALA A 322 -5.36 -10.23 -25.69
C ALA A 322 -4.69 -9.76 -24.40
N ASN A 323 -5.37 -9.92 -23.25
CA ASN A 323 -4.93 -9.48 -21.92
C ASN A 323 -4.54 -7.98 -21.87
N ILE A 324 -5.39 -7.15 -22.51
CA ILE A 324 -5.27 -5.68 -22.61
C ILE A 324 -6.64 -5.02 -22.59
N TRP A 325 -6.69 -3.73 -22.26
CA TRP A 325 -7.86 -2.90 -22.57
C TRP A 325 -7.76 -2.38 -24.00
N LYS A 326 -8.84 -2.56 -24.74
CA LYS A 326 -9.03 -1.99 -26.09
C LYS A 326 -9.91 -0.76 -26.01
N VAL A 327 -9.63 0.23 -26.86
CA VAL A 327 -10.52 1.38 -27.04
C VAL A 327 -11.84 0.85 -27.62
N ARG A 328 -12.93 1.22 -26.98
CA ARG A 328 -14.26 0.95 -27.52
C ARG A 328 -14.54 1.96 -28.62
N ASP A 329 -14.65 1.49 -29.86
CA ASP A 329 -15.11 2.33 -30.95
C ASP A 329 -16.52 2.84 -30.62
N CYS A 330 -16.71 4.16 -30.75
CA CYS A 330 -17.98 4.83 -30.53
C CYS A 330 -18.96 4.59 -31.67
#